data_84002185280d434f8710ce84b4731c22
#
_entry.id   84002185280d434f8710ce84b4731c22
#
_cell.length_a   1.000
_cell.length_b   1.000
_cell.length_c   1.000
_cell.angle_alpha   90.00
_cell.angle_beta   90.00
_cell.angle_gamma   90.00
#
_symmetry.space_group_name_H-M   'P 1'
#
loop_
_entity.id
_entity.type
_entity.pdbx_description
1 polymer ?
#
loop_
_entity_poly.entity_id
_entity_poly.type
_entity_poly.pdbx_seq_one_letter_code
_entity_poly.pdbx_strand_id
1 'polypeptide(L)'
;MTIMKNIRKTITAACLLTLVTLLFSCNQFLDLKPQSTLNTGNAFNSAQDLNNALAGAYRAFYYEYYQWDDILLGDVRSDNAYAGGGGDAPIVQYDNLTITTGNNRMYANWSQIYTGIGRCNVIISKLNEINDPALDKNNLRKEIIGQASFLRAFHYYQLVKTYGGVPIELNSNSADPAKTNLPRSTETEVYTQIDKDLHVALDNLPDSYTGGNEVNKVKATKGAANALLAKIWAQRSDRDYSKVLQYSNAVISGAAGYALLPNYADLFDGVHYLNDESILEISYLGGNWDVSNWAVQLFLAPEDGWQKYCVPSKDLVAAYDAENDNVRKEANIVFWDNIDWADENWNPCGDKSMTIPFNYKQKHPDGWNSGDHFYLLRLADILLLKAEAQNESGDLAGAAATVNLVRSRSHLPAVVAASKAEMKDKILLERRLELAFEAQRWDDLARAGNLVSVMNNLHEVKYTCGDGVLSNPIAISYGATTNKILCPIPQQELDANAKLTQNPGY
;
A
#
# COMPACT_ATOMS: atom_id res chain seq x y z
N MET A 1 59.34 -60.55 29.90
CA MET A 1 58.19 -59.73 30.35
C MET A 1 58.30 -58.25 29.94
N THR A 2 59.47 -57.66 29.86
CA THR A 2 59.74 -56.23 29.54
C THR A 2 59.47 -55.87 28.08
N ILE A 3 59.76 -56.76 27.11
CA ILE A 3 59.60 -56.58 25.66
C ILE A 3 58.09 -56.45 25.30
N MET A 4 57.22 -57.28 25.84
CA MET A 4 55.76 -57.21 25.61
C MET A 4 55.11 -55.98 26.17
N LYS A 5 55.66 -55.42 27.24
CA LYS A 5 55.15 -54.15 27.84
C LYS A 5 55.46 -52.93 26.95
N ASN A 6 56.59 -52.91 26.30
CA ASN A 6 57.01 -51.86 25.39
C ASN A 6 56.20 -51.91 24.07
N ILE A 7 55.99 -53.12 23.50
CA ILE A 7 55.16 -53.31 22.30
C ILE A 7 53.68 -52.80 22.53
N ARG A 8 53.12 -53.15 23.69
CA ARG A 8 51.76 -52.63 24.05
C ARG A 8 51.70 -51.07 24.15
N LYS A 9 52.73 -50.47 24.74
CA LYS A 9 52.78 -48.97 24.84
C LYS A 9 52.90 -48.32 23.46
N THR A 10 53.67 -48.89 22.56
CA THR A 10 53.85 -48.37 21.20
C THR A 10 52.59 -48.53 20.37
N ILE A 11 51.88 -49.66 20.50
CA ILE A 11 50.60 -49.87 19.82
C ILE A 11 49.53 -48.91 20.38
N THR A 12 49.46 -48.68 21.70
CA THR A 12 48.52 -47.78 22.32
C THR A 12 48.79 -46.31 21.91
N ALA A 13 50.09 -45.94 21.81
CA ALA A 13 50.50 -44.61 21.33
C ALA A 13 50.13 -44.36 19.86
N ALA A 14 50.38 -45.40 19.01
CA ALA A 14 50.01 -45.36 17.59
C ALA A 14 48.50 -45.29 17.36
N CYS A 15 47.72 -46.06 18.13
CA CYS A 15 46.25 -45.99 18.07
C CYS A 15 45.72 -44.64 18.55
N LEU A 16 46.33 -44.04 19.59
CA LEU A 16 45.95 -42.71 20.08
C LEU A 16 46.26 -41.60 19.05
N LEU A 17 47.43 -41.72 18.38
CA LEU A 17 47.82 -40.76 17.34
C LEU A 17 46.91 -40.84 16.10
N THR A 18 46.50 -42.05 15.70
CA THR A 18 45.55 -42.26 14.60
C THR A 18 44.14 -41.75 14.96
N LEU A 19 43.73 -41.87 16.24
CA LEU A 19 42.42 -41.36 16.70
C LEU A 19 42.40 -39.84 16.72
N VAL A 20 43.50 -39.16 17.06
CA VAL A 20 43.63 -37.70 17.06
C VAL A 20 43.64 -37.16 15.63
N THR A 21 44.25 -37.84 14.66
CA THR A 21 44.23 -37.42 13.25
C THR A 21 42.86 -37.59 12.58
N LEU A 22 42.01 -38.49 13.08
CA LEU A 22 40.64 -38.65 12.62
C LEU A 22 39.71 -37.54 13.15
N LEU A 23 40.09 -36.82 14.21
CA LEU A 23 39.31 -35.69 14.74
C LEU A 23 39.57 -34.37 14.00
N PHE A 24 40.59 -34.27 13.14
CA PHE A 24 40.85 -33.12 12.28
C PHE A 24 40.29 -33.27 10.87
N SER A 25 39.45 -34.28 10.61
CA SER A 25 38.81 -34.49 9.32
C SER A 25 37.73 -33.47 9.06
N CYS A 26 38.09 -32.46 8.30
CA CYS A 26 37.26 -31.70 7.36
C CYS A 26 35.92 -31.14 7.85
N ASN A 27 35.96 -30.00 8.52
CA ASN A 27 34.77 -29.10 8.56
C ASN A 27 34.35 -28.60 7.17
N GLN A 28 35.21 -28.65 6.17
CA GLN A 28 34.91 -28.22 4.79
C GLN A 28 34.08 -29.20 3.97
N PHE A 29 33.95 -30.46 4.40
CA PHE A 29 33.17 -31.46 3.65
C PHE A 29 31.70 -31.49 4.01
N LEU A 30 31.30 -30.77 5.08
CA LEU A 30 29.91 -30.63 5.51
C LEU A 30 29.23 -29.32 5.02
N ASP A 31 30.02 -28.40 4.47
CA ASP A 31 29.50 -27.18 3.82
C ASP A 31 29.24 -27.40 2.32
N LEU A 32 28.55 -28.48 1.98
CA LEU A 32 28.01 -28.66 0.64
C LEU A 32 26.89 -27.65 0.44
N LYS A 33 27.22 -26.51 -0.13
CA LYS A 33 26.19 -25.59 -0.64
C LYS A 33 25.40 -26.35 -1.71
N PRO A 34 24.08 -26.48 -1.59
CA PRO A 34 23.27 -27.14 -2.62
C PRO A 34 23.49 -26.44 -3.95
N GLN A 35 24.09 -27.13 -4.92
CA GLN A 35 24.31 -26.57 -6.26
C GLN A 35 23.03 -26.61 -7.12
N SER A 36 22.04 -27.40 -6.71
CA SER A 36 20.78 -27.60 -7.43
C SER A 36 19.60 -26.78 -6.90
N THR A 37 19.73 -26.13 -5.74
CA THR A 37 18.70 -25.22 -5.20
C THR A 37 19.25 -23.81 -5.09
N LEU A 38 18.52 -22.85 -5.66
CA LEU A 38 18.84 -21.43 -5.54
C LEU A 38 18.73 -21.02 -4.06
N ASN A 39 19.82 -20.50 -3.52
CA ASN A 39 19.87 -19.86 -2.21
C ASN A 39 20.57 -18.50 -2.33
N THR A 40 20.49 -17.66 -1.31
CA THR A 40 21.09 -16.32 -1.34
C THR A 40 22.61 -16.31 -1.57
N GLY A 41 23.29 -17.44 -1.42
CA GLY A 41 24.74 -17.56 -1.65
C GLY A 41 25.11 -17.92 -3.09
N ASN A 42 24.16 -18.45 -3.90
CA ASN A 42 24.41 -18.85 -5.29
C ASN A 42 23.43 -18.23 -6.31
N ALA A 43 22.42 -17.48 -5.83
CA ALA A 43 21.37 -16.88 -6.66
C ALA A 43 21.74 -15.53 -7.27
N PHE A 44 22.87 -14.92 -6.87
CA PHE A 44 23.25 -13.55 -7.24
C PHE A 44 24.69 -13.53 -7.73
N ASN A 45 24.89 -13.72 -9.04
CA ASN A 45 26.20 -13.75 -9.66
C ASN A 45 26.34 -12.75 -10.82
N SER A 46 25.25 -12.20 -11.31
CA SER A 46 25.22 -11.38 -12.51
C SER A 46 24.22 -10.21 -12.42
N ALA A 47 24.33 -9.27 -13.34
CA ALA A 47 23.35 -8.20 -13.54
C ALA A 47 21.95 -8.75 -13.85
N GLN A 48 21.87 -9.87 -14.58
CA GLN A 48 20.59 -10.51 -14.89
C GLN A 48 19.91 -11.05 -13.64
N ASP A 49 20.66 -11.62 -12.69
CA ASP A 49 20.09 -12.12 -11.42
C ASP A 49 19.51 -10.98 -10.60
N LEU A 50 20.19 -9.82 -10.56
CA LEU A 50 19.68 -8.62 -9.89
C LEU A 50 18.42 -8.08 -10.56
N ASN A 51 18.35 -8.06 -11.90
CA ASN A 51 17.16 -7.67 -12.61
C ASN A 51 15.97 -8.61 -12.33
N ASN A 52 16.22 -9.91 -12.28
CA ASN A 52 15.20 -10.90 -11.91
C ASN A 52 14.72 -10.71 -10.46
N ALA A 53 15.65 -10.42 -9.53
CA ALA A 53 15.31 -10.11 -8.16
C ALA A 53 14.50 -8.82 -8.03
N LEU A 54 14.83 -7.80 -8.82
CA LEU A 54 14.09 -6.54 -8.85
C LEU A 54 12.66 -6.76 -9.39
N ALA A 55 12.48 -7.55 -10.43
CA ALA A 55 11.15 -7.97 -10.88
C ALA A 55 10.39 -8.70 -9.75
N GLY A 56 11.09 -9.57 -8.99
CA GLY A 56 10.57 -10.22 -7.80
C GLY A 56 10.19 -9.24 -6.68
N ALA A 57 10.88 -8.10 -6.54
CA ALA A 57 10.53 -7.06 -5.57
C ALA A 57 9.25 -6.31 -6.00
N TYR A 58 9.10 -5.96 -7.28
CA TYR A 58 7.84 -5.40 -7.80
C TYR A 58 6.66 -6.34 -7.65
N ARG A 59 6.89 -7.67 -7.69
CA ARG A 59 5.83 -8.66 -7.48
C ARG A 59 5.19 -8.57 -6.08
N ALA A 60 5.78 -7.87 -5.11
CA ALA A 60 5.14 -7.59 -3.84
C ALA A 60 3.84 -6.78 -4.00
N PHE A 61 3.70 -6.01 -5.05
CA PHE A 61 2.46 -5.28 -5.36
C PHE A 61 1.28 -6.18 -5.77
N TYR A 62 1.52 -7.46 -6.05
CA TYR A 62 0.48 -8.45 -6.31
C TYR A 62 0.01 -9.17 -5.03
N TYR A 63 0.50 -8.80 -3.86
CA TYR A 63 -0.03 -9.32 -2.60
C TYR A 63 -1.38 -8.70 -2.25
N GLU A 64 -2.18 -9.42 -1.47
CA GLU A 64 -3.50 -9.02 -1.02
C GLU A 64 -3.55 -7.62 -0.43
N TYR A 65 -2.50 -7.22 0.30
CA TYR A 65 -2.43 -5.88 0.87
C TYR A 65 -2.63 -4.80 -0.19
N TYR A 66 -1.92 -4.88 -1.32
CA TYR A 66 -1.98 -3.86 -2.39
C TYR A 66 -3.16 -4.04 -3.33
N GLN A 67 -3.74 -5.25 -3.40
CA GLN A 67 -4.89 -5.49 -4.26
C GLN A 67 -6.18 -4.93 -3.66
N TRP A 68 -6.38 -5.09 -2.35
CA TRP A 68 -7.66 -4.74 -1.74
C TRP A 68 -7.59 -4.28 -0.27
N ASP A 69 -6.67 -4.80 0.58
CA ASP A 69 -6.63 -4.44 2.00
C ASP A 69 -6.31 -2.96 2.24
N ASP A 70 -5.46 -2.34 1.41
CA ASP A 70 -5.18 -0.90 1.51
C ASP A 70 -6.46 -0.07 1.24
N ILE A 71 -7.30 -0.50 0.28
CA ILE A 71 -8.62 0.11 0.02
C ILE A 71 -9.53 -0.05 1.24
N LEU A 72 -9.58 -1.24 1.84
CA LEU A 72 -10.40 -1.45 3.04
C LEU A 72 -9.95 -0.57 4.20
N LEU A 73 -8.64 -0.46 4.41
CA LEU A 73 -8.06 0.38 5.47
C LEU A 73 -8.24 1.88 5.21
N GLY A 74 -8.30 2.30 3.96
CA GLY A 74 -8.45 3.70 3.57
C GLY A 74 -9.90 4.15 3.42
N ASP A 75 -10.75 3.32 2.83
CA ASP A 75 -12.12 3.70 2.47
C ASP A 75 -13.19 3.03 3.34
N VAL A 76 -13.13 1.71 3.56
CA VAL A 76 -14.12 1.02 4.40
C VAL A 76 -13.99 1.39 5.88
N ARG A 77 -12.80 1.67 6.33
CA ARG A 77 -12.52 2.17 7.68
C ARG A 77 -12.97 3.63 7.88
N SER A 78 -13.39 4.32 6.82
CA SER A 78 -13.75 5.74 6.80
C SER A 78 -15.23 5.96 6.50
N ASP A 79 -15.61 7.22 6.30
CA ASP A 79 -16.96 7.65 5.92
C ASP A 79 -17.28 7.42 4.42
N ASN A 80 -16.38 6.79 3.64
CA ASN A 80 -16.62 6.54 2.22
C ASN A 80 -17.39 5.25 1.92
N ALA A 81 -17.17 4.20 2.72
CA ALA A 81 -17.73 2.89 2.45
C ALA A 81 -17.94 2.10 3.74
N TYR A 82 -18.65 0.99 3.66
CA TYR A 82 -18.80 0.04 4.75
C TYR A 82 -18.56 -1.39 4.26
N ALA A 83 -18.27 -2.31 5.20
CA ALA A 83 -18.13 -3.72 4.94
C ALA A 83 -19.51 -4.37 4.85
N GLY A 84 -20.07 -4.49 3.67
CA GLY A 84 -21.25 -5.32 3.41
C GLY A 84 -20.87 -6.81 3.36
N GLY A 85 -21.86 -7.65 3.09
CA GLY A 85 -21.67 -9.09 2.99
C GLY A 85 -21.73 -9.81 4.33
N GLY A 86 -21.92 -11.11 4.26
CA GLY A 86 -22.17 -11.93 5.43
C GLY A 86 -20.90 -12.53 6.00
N GLY A 87 -20.13 -11.78 6.80
CA GLY A 87 -19.43 -12.49 7.82
C GLY A 87 -17.93 -12.72 7.72
N ASP A 88 -17.15 -11.97 6.94
CA ASP A 88 -15.72 -11.95 7.20
C ASP A 88 -15.43 -11.00 8.39
N ALA A 89 -15.43 -11.57 9.59
CA ALA A 89 -15.26 -10.84 10.82
C ALA A 89 -14.03 -9.91 10.86
N PRO A 90 -12.86 -10.28 10.31
CA PRO A 90 -11.71 -9.39 10.21
C PRO A 90 -11.98 -8.11 9.41
N ILE A 91 -12.78 -8.17 8.34
CA ILE A 91 -13.15 -7.00 7.52
C ILE A 91 -14.19 -6.13 8.23
N VAL A 92 -15.20 -6.75 8.84
CA VAL A 92 -16.18 -6.05 9.68
C VAL A 92 -15.52 -5.29 10.83
N GLN A 93 -14.40 -5.79 11.36
CA GLN A 93 -13.63 -5.07 12.38
C GLN A 93 -12.99 -3.77 11.82
N TYR A 94 -12.65 -3.70 10.54
CA TYR A 94 -12.16 -2.45 9.92
C TYR A 94 -13.26 -1.41 9.92
N ASP A 95 -14.40 -1.75 9.38
CA ASP A 95 -15.59 -0.91 9.29
C ASP A 95 -16.02 -0.37 10.68
N ASN A 96 -16.26 -1.27 11.62
CA ASN A 96 -16.75 -0.91 12.95
C ASN A 96 -15.68 -0.29 13.88
N LEU A 97 -14.47 -0.08 13.42
CA LEU A 97 -13.30 0.40 14.20
C LEU A 97 -13.05 -0.47 15.46
N THR A 98 -13.22 -1.78 15.34
CA THR A 98 -13.06 -2.77 16.44
C THR A 98 -11.91 -3.74 16.15
N ILE A 99 -10.92 -3.32 15.38
CA ILE A 99 -9.75 -4.13 15.02
C ILE A 99 -9.05 -4.61 16.30
N THR A 100 -8.84 -5.93 16.41
CA THR A 100 -8.14 -6.54 17.53
C THR A 100 -6.73 -6.97 17.15
N THR A 101 -5.88 -7.22 18.14
CA THR A 101 -4.52 -7.73 17.94
C THR A 101 -4.50 -9.11 17.25
N GLY A 102 -5.56 -9.89 17.40
CA GLY A 102 -5.75 -11.20 16.79
C GLY A 102 -6.33 -11.18 15.37
N ASN A 103 -6.57 -9.99 14.79
CA ASN A 103 -7.06 -9.89 13.42
C ASN A 103 -6.02 -10.47 12.45
N ASN A 104 -6.37 -11.56 11.77
CA ASN A 104 -5.44 -12.29 10.88
C ASN A 104 -5.04 -11.48 9.64
N ARG A 105 -5.88 -10.55 9.18
CA ARG A 105 -5.53 -9.68 8.06
C ARG A 105 -4.46 -8.66 8.45
N MET A 106 -4.49 -8.14 9.68
CA MET A 106 -3.40 -7.28 10.18
C MET A 106 -2.06 -8.01 10.16
N TYR A 107 -2.04 -9.29 10.55
CA TYR A 107 -0.83 -10.12 10.48
C TYR A 107 -0.39 -10.38 9.03
N ALA A 108 -1.33 -10.73 8.15
CA ALA A 108 -1.04 -10.93 6.73
C ALA A 108 -0.43 -9.66 6.10
N ASN A 109 -1.04 -8.50 6.35
CA ASN A 109 -0.57 -7.21 5.83
C ASN A 109 0.86 -6.87 6.30
N TRP A 110 1.10 -6.99 7.60
CA TRP A 110 2.42 -6.80 8.19
C TRP A 110 3.47 -7.71 7.51
N SER A 111 3.18 -9.00 7.46
CA SER A 111 4.08 -10.01 6.89
C SER A 111 4.37 -9.79 5.41
N GLN A 112 3.34 -9.45 4.62
CA GLN A 112 3.47 -9.19 3.18
C GLN A 112 4.32 -7.94 2.91
N ILE A 113 4.10 -6.86 3.66
CA ILE A 113 4.85 -5.62 3.49
C ILE A 113 6.32 -5.84 3.88
N TYR A 114 6.61 -6.50 5.02
CA TYR A 114 7.98 -6.83 5.40
C TYR A 114 8.66 -7.80 4.42
N THR A 115 7.92 -8.71 3.79
CA THR A 115 8.46 -9.55 2.71
C THR A 115 8.94 -8.68 1.54
N GLY A 116 8.19 -7.64 1.16
CA GLY A 116 8.61 -6.66 0.16
C GLY A 116 9.91 -5.93 0.57
N ILE A 117 9.99 -5.46 1.82
CA ILE A 117 11.19 -4.82 2.38
C ILE A 117 12.40 -5.78 2.32
N GLY A 118 12.22 -7.03 2.73
CA GLY A 118 13.29 -8.03 2.71
C GLY A 118 13.85 -8.27 1.31
N ARG A 119 12.99 -8.33 0.28
CA ARG A 119 13.43 -8.43 -1.12
C ARG A 119 14.29 -7.24 -1.54
N CYS A 120 13.87 -6.02 -1.17
CA CYS A 120 14.65 -4.82 -1.47
C CYS A 120 16.00 -4.82 -0.75
N ASN A 121 16.04 -5.24 0.53
CA ASN A 121 17.28 -5.35 1.30
C ASN A 121 18.30 -6.29 0.65
N VAL A 122 17.83 -7.44 0.15
CA VAL A 122 18.69 -8.39 -0.57
C VAL A 122 19.29 -7.74 -1.82
N ILE A 123 18.49 -7.06 -2.63
CA ILE A 123 18.97 -6.40 -3.86
C ILE A 123 20.02 -5.33 -3.52
N ILE A 124 19.73 -4.47 -2.56
CA ILE A 124 20.61 -3.36 -2.14
C ILE A 124 21.95 -3.90 -1.63
N SER A 125 21.92 -4.99 -0.83
CA SER A 125 23.12 -5.64 -0.33
C SER A 125 23.93 -6.26 -1.46
N LYS A 126 23.28 -7.08 -2.30
CA LYS A 126 23.95 -7.85 -3.35
C LYS A 126 24.50 -6.99 -4.49
N LEU A 127 23.88 -5.84 -4.77
CA LEU A 127 24.36 -4.92 -5.80
C LEU A 127 25.81 -4.48 -5.57
N ASN A 128 26.23 -4.36 -4.31
CA ASN A 128 27.60 -3.97 -3.95
C ASN A 128 28.60 -5.15 -3.97
N GLU A 129 28.09 -6.38 -3.91
CA GLU A 129 28.92 -7.59 -3.89
C GLU A 129 29.22 -8.14 -5.30
N ILE A 130 28.33 -7.84 -6.27
CA ILE A 130 28.44 -8.38 -7.63
C ILE A 130 29.37 -7.52 -8.49
N ASN A 131 30.42 -8.15 -8.99
CA ASN A 131 31.36 -7.53 -9.92
C ASN A 131 31.08 -8.00 -11.37
N ASP A 132 29.96 -7.53 -11.92
CA ASP A 132 29.57 -7.76 -13.32
C ASP A 132 29.67 -6.43 -14.11
N PRO A 133 30.54 -6.34 -15.13
CA PRO A 133 30.69 -5.13 -15.95
C PRO A 133 29.40 -4.69 -16.65
N ALA A 134 28.41 -5.56 -16.80
CA ALA A 134 27.11 -5.19 -17.35
C ALA A 134 26.36 -4.20 -16.47
N LEU A 135 26.57 -4.22 -15.15
CA LEU A 135 25.97 -3.27 -14.21
C LEU A 135 26.42 -1.83 -14.43
N ASP A 136 27.60 -1.61 -14.99
CA ASP A 136 28.14 -0.27 -15.21
C ASP A 136 27.80 0.29 -16.59
N LYS A 137 27.06 -0.50 -17.41
CA LYS A 137 26.54 -0.07 -18.71
C LYS A 137 25.15 0.56 -18.55
N ASN A 138 24.90 1.63 -19.32
CA ASN A 138 23.59 2.26 -19.45
C ASN A 138 22.93 2.65 -18.11
N ASN A 139 23.75 3.01 -17.10
CA ASN A 139 23.29 3.33 -15.73
C ASN A 139 22.54 2.20 -14.99
N LEU A 140 22.65 0.95 -15.40
CA LEU A 140 21.88 -0.17 -14.84
C LEU A 140 22.04 -0.29 -13.33
N ARG A 141 23.27 -0.16 -12.79
CA ARG A 141 23.54 -0.16 -11.35
C ARG A 141 22.75 0.93 -10.61
N LYS A 142 22.71 2.16 -11.18
CA LYS A 142 21.94 3.27 -10.63
C LYS A 142 20.44 2.99 -10.68
N GLU A 143 19.94 2.49 -11.78
CA GLU A 143 18.52 2.17 -11.91
C GLU A 143 18.09 1.09 -10.91
N ILE A 144 18.88 0.05 -10.71
CA ILE A 144 18.58 -1.03 -9.74
C ILE A 144 18.55 -0.48 -8.31
N ILE A 145 19.57 0.29 -7.88
CA ILE A 145 19.60 0.84 -6.52
C ILE A 145 18.47 1.84 -6.29
N GLY A 146 18.19 2.69 -7.28
CA GLY A 146 17.11 3.66 -7.23
C GLY A 146 15.74 3.00 -7.08
N GLN A 147 15.46 1.99 -7.89
CA GLN A 147 14.19 1.27 -7.84
C GLN A 147 14.04 0.47 -6.53
N ALA A 148 15.07 -0.26 -6.10
CA ALA A 148 15.03 -1.03 -4.85
C ALA A 148 14.84 -0.12 -3.62
N SER A 149 15.50 1.06 -3.60
CA SER A 149 15.34 2.05 -2.53
C SER A 149 13.94 2.67 -2.55
N PHE A 150 13.40 3.02 -3.72
CA PHE A 150 12.02 3.49 -3.85
C PHE A 150 11.01 2.47 -3.32
N LEU A 151 11.12 1.21 -3.73
CA LEU A 151 10.22 0.14 -3.30
C LEU A 151 10.27 -0.06 -1.78
N ARG A 152 11.48 -0.06 -1.19
CA ARG A 152 11.65 -0.16 0.26
C ARG A 152 11.01 1.00 0.99
N ALA A 153 11.20 2.22 0.50
CA ALA A 153 10.57 3.42 1.04
C ALA A 153 9.04 3.34 0.94
N PHE A 154 8.50 2.87 -0.18
CA PHE A 154 7.06 2.70 -0.39
C PHE A 154 6.46 1.70 0.61
N HIS A 155 7.11 0.57 0.80
CA HIS A 155 6.68 -0.43 1.79
C HIS A 155 6.74 0.11 3.23
N TYR A 156 7.80 0.82 3.62
CA TYR A 156 7.86 1.47 4.94
C TYR A 156 6.79 2.55 5.11
N TYR A 157 6.46 3.28 4.06
CA TYR A 157 5.36 4.24 4.11
C TYR A 157 4.02 3.56 4.41
N GLN A 158 3.75 2.40 3.81
CA GLN A 158 2.55 1.63 4.13
C GLN A 158 2.53 1.16 5.60
N LEU A 159 3.67 0.70 6.11
CA LEU A 159 3.76 0.31 7.52
C LEU A 159 3.53 1.47 8.47
N VAL A 160 4.20 2.61 8.25
CA VAL A 160 4.16 3.73 9.20
C VAL A 160 2.78 4.40 9.22
N LYS A 161 2.08 4.52 8.08
CA LYS A 161 0.73 5.07 8.04
C LYS A 161 -0.29 4.16 8.74
N THR A 162 -0.07 2.84 8.71
CA THR A 162 -0.99 1.85 9.29
C THR A 162 -0.71 1.60 10.77
N TYR A 163 0.56 1.42 11.15
CA TYR A 163 0.96 0.95 12.48
C TYR A 163 1.74 2.01 13.31
N GLY A 164 2.08 3.16 12.73
CA GLY A 164 2.97 4.14 13.35
C GLY A 164 4.43 3.66 13.35
N GLY A 165 5.14 3.84 14.45
CA GLY A 165 6.51 3.35 14.56
C GLY A 165 6.59 1.84 14.42
N VAL A 166 7.59 1.34 13.66
CA VAL A 166 7.81 -0.09 13.37
C VAL A 166 9.32 -0.40 13.37
N PRO A 167 9.73 -1.68 13.47
CA PRO A 167 11.14 -2.05 13.31
C PRO A 167 11.71 -1.62 11.96
N ILE A 168 12.89 -1.00 11.95
CA ILE A 168 13.61 -0.66 10.72
C ILE A 168 14.60 -1.78 10.40
N GLU A 169 14.17 -2.71 9.56
CA GLU A 169 14.97 -3.84 9.11
C GLU A 169 15.67 -3.50 7.79
N LEU A 170 16.99 -3.36 7.83
CA LEU A 170 17.81 -3.05 6.63
C LEU A 170 18.75 -4.19 6.25
N ASN A 171 18.63 -5.33 6.93
CA ASN A 171 19.50 -6.46 6.73
C ASN A 171 18.95 -7.41 5.65
N SER A 172 19.84 -7.90 4.80
CA SER A 172 19.52 -8.92 3.79
C SER A 172 19.41 -10.34 4.34
N ASN A 173 19.87 -10.60 5.59
CA ASN A 173 19.82 -11.91 6.22
C ASN A 173 18.68 -11.98 7.25
N SER A 174 17.48 -12.27 6.77
CA SER A 174 16.29 -12.45 7.62
C SER A 174 16.32 -13.70 8.50
N ALA A 175 17.26 -14.60 8.28
CA ALA A 175 17.40 -15.82 9.08
C ALA A 175 18.15 -15.60 10.41
N ASP A 176 18.73 -14.42 10.65
CA ASP A 176 19.43 -14.08 11.88
C ASP A 176 18.52 -13.29 12.85
N PRO A 177 17.96 -13.92 13.91
CA PRO A 177 17.07 -13.25 14.85
C PRO A 177 17.70 -12.06 15.57
N ALA A 178 19.04 -12.03 15.72
CA ALA A 178 19.72 -10.88 16.31
C ALA A 178 19.62 -9.62 15.44
N LYS A 179 19.34 -9.80 14.16
CA LYS A 179 19.24 -8.71 13.16
C LYS A 179 17.81 -8.40 12.75
N THR A 180 16.85 -9.28 13.04
CA THR A 180 15.43 -9.10 12.71
C THR A 180 14.57 -8.81 13.94
N ASN A 181 14.87 -9.38 15.11
CA ASN A 181 14.16 -9.07 16.34
C ASN A 181 14.58 -7.70 16.90
N LEU A 182 14.23 -6.66 16.17
CA LEU A 182 14.51 -5.26 16.52
C LEU A 182 13.35 -4.67 17.33
N PRO A 183 13.62 -3.70 18.22
CA PRO A 183 12.54 -2.93 18.84
C PRO A 183 11.84 -2.07 17.78
N ARG A 184 10.68 -1.57 18.10
CA ARG A 184 10.02 -0.53 17.30
C ARG A 184 10.88 0.73 17.28
N SER A 185 11.08 1.27 16.10
CA SER A 185 11.55 2.64 15.90
C SER A 185 10.37 3.61 16.05
N THR A 186 10.64 4.84 16.38
CA THR A 186 9.63 5.90 16.39
C THR A 186 9.11 6.18 14.98
N GLU A 187 7.92 6.75 14.87
CA GLU A 187 7.36 7.23 13.60
C GLU A 187 8.35 8.13 12.84
N THR A 188 8.96 9.09 13.55
CA THR A 188 9.95 10.01 12.96
C THR A 188 11.18 9.30 12.41
N GLU A 189 11.69 8.26 13.10
CA GLU A 189 12.83 7.47 12.61
C GLU A 189 12.45 6.69 11.36
N VAL A 190 11.23 6.11 11.29
CA VAL A 190 10.76 5.41 10.10
C VAL A 190 10.65 6.39 8.91
N TYR A 191 10.04 7.55 9.09
CA TYR A 191 9.99 8.58 8.04
C TYR A 191 11.38 9.09 7.63
N THR A 192 12.31 9.16 8.56
CA THR A 192 13.71 9.51 8.24
C THR A 192 14.37 8.46 7.35
N GLN A 193 14.11 7.18 7.60
CA GLN A 193 14.60 6.11 6.73
C GLN A 193 13.93 6.15 5.35
N ILE A 194 12.63 6.39 5.29
CA ILE A 194 11.88 6.56 4.03
C ILE A 194 12.48 7.73 3.22
N ASP A 195 12.67 8.88 3.84
CA ASP A 195 13.24 10.06 3.19
C ASP A 195 14.66 9.79 2.65
N LYS A 196 15.50 9.10 3.42
CA LYS A 196 16.82 8.65 2.99
C LYS A 196 16.76 7.75 1.75
N ASP A 197 15.89 6.76 1.75
CA ASP A 197 15.74 5.84 0.62
C ASP A 197 15.20 6.57 -0.63
N LEU A 198 14.28 7.52 -0.46
CA LEU A 198 13.75 8.31 -1.57
C LEU A 198 14.79 9.29 -2.14
N HIS A 199 15.71 9.81 -1.34
CA HIS A 199 16.83 10.60 -1.86
C HIS A 199 17.79 9.73 -2.67
N VAL A 200 18.08 8.50 -2.21
CA VAL A 200 18.82 7.53 -3.05
C VAL A 200 18.08 7.26 -4.37
N ALA A 201 16.76 7.15 -4.32
CA ALA A 201 15.95 6.99 -5.53
C ALA A 201 16.06 8.21 -6.46
N LEU A 202 15.92 9.43 -5.96
CA LEU A 202 16.06 10.67 -6.75
C LEU A 202 17.41 10.81 -7.43
N ASP A 203 18.50 10.44 -6.74
CA ASP A 203 19.86 10.55 -7.26
C ASP A 203 20.16 9.53 -8.37
N ASN A 204 19.40 8.42 -8.41
CA ASN A 204 19.73 7.27 -9.24
C ASN A 204 18.68 6.90 -10.30
N LEU A 205 17.41 7.30 -10.10
CA LEU A 205 16.35 7.01 -11.07
C LEU A 205 16.40 7.99 -12.24
N PRO A 206 16.01 7.56 -13.45
CA PRO A 206 15.79 8.45 -14.58
C PRO A 206 14.45 9.20 -14.46
N ASP A 207 14.30 10.26 -15.23
CA ASP A 207 12.99 10.90 -15.44
C ASP A 207 12.06 9.98 -16.26
N SER A 208 12.64 9.25 -17.22
CA SER A 208 11.94 8.25 -18.03
C SER A 208 12.90 7.15 -18.49
N TYR A 209 12.37 5.93 -18.63
CA TYR A 209 13.04 4.79 -19.25
C TYR A 209 12.76 4.73 -20.75
N THR A 210 13.63 4.04 -21.48
CA THR A 210 13.33 3.61 -22.86
C THR A 210 12.17 2.61 -22.82
N GLY A 211 11.19 2.75 -23.72
CA GLY A 211 10.01 1.86 -23.78
C GLY A 211 8.68 2.54 -23.51
N GLY A 212 8.70 3.88 -23.33
CA GLY A 212 7.46 4.65 -23.20
C GLY A 212 6.68 4.38 -21.91
N ASN A 213 5.38 4.62 -21.94
CA ASN A 213 4.49 4.51 -20.77
C ASN A 213 4.39 3.08 -20.23
N GLU A 214 4.48 2.06 -21.07
CA GLU A 214 4.47 0.65 -20.66
C GLU A 214 5.58 0.29 -19.66
N VAL A 215 6.65 1.09 -19.63
CA VAL A 215 7.73 0.94 -18.67
C VAL A 215 7.67 2.03 -17.61
N ASN A 216 7.42 3.27 -18.00
CA ASN A 216 7.48 4.43 -17.10
C ASN A 216 6.37 4.48 -16.06
N LYS A 217 5.24 3.84 -16.33
CA LYS A 217 4.09 3.82 -15.41
C LYS A 217 4.09 2.62 -14.46
N VAL A 218 4.94 1.61 -14.71
CA VAL A 218 5.03 0.39 -13.88
C VAL A 218 6.37 0.24 -13.15
N LYS A 219 7.33 1.12 -13.44
CA LYS A 219 8.62 1.21 -12.74
C LYS A 219 8.77 2.56 -12.07
N ALA A 220 9.45 2.57 -10.94
CA ALA A 220 9.77 3.81 -10.25
C ALA A 220 10.62 4.73 -11.12
N THR A 221 10.20 5.99 -11.23
CA THR A 221 10.90 7.09 -11.89
C THR A 221 11.20 8.19 -10.88
N LYS A 222 11.95 9.22 -11.25
CA LYS A 222 12.08 10.44 -10.42
C LYS A 222 10.72 11.07 -10.10
N GLY A 223 9.78 11.02 -11.04
CA GLY A 223 8.42 11.49 -10.83
C GLY A 223 7.72 10.74 -9.70
N ALA A 224 7.83 9.40 -9.68
CA ALA A 224 7.27 8.57 -8.62
C ALA A 224 7.95 8.85 -7.25
N ALA A 225 9.27 9.04 -7.22
CA ALA A 225 9.99 9.38 -6.00
C ALA A 225 9.58 10.75 -5.43
N ASN A 226 9.44 11.78 -6.29
CA ASN A 226 8.94 13.09 -5.90
C ASN A 226 7.48 13.02 -5.41
N ALA A 227 6.63 12.25 -6.07
CA ALA A 227 5.24 12.06 -5.66
C ALA A 227 5.15 11.43 -4.25
N LEU A 228 5.93 10.40 -3.99
CA LEU A 228 5.96 9.78 -2.66
C LEU A 228 6.57 10.71 -1.60
N LEU A 229 7.59 11.51 -1.94
CA LEU A 229 8.13 12.55 -1.04
C LEU A 229 7.06 13.60 -0.70
N ALA A 230 6.27 14.07 -1.66
CA ALA A 230 5.17 14.99 -1.37
C ALA A 230 4.17 14.36 -0.37
N LYS A 231 3.81 13.08 -0.56
CA LYS A 231 2.88 12.36 0.34
C LYS A 231 3.45 12.20 1.74
N ILE A 232 4.69 11.75 1.90
CA ILE A 232 5.28 11.53 3.22
C ILE A 232 5.44 12.84 3.99
N TRP A 233 5.84 13.94 3.33
CA TRP A 233 6.00 15.23 3.99
C TRP A 233 4.66 15.88 4.37
N ALA A 234 3.57 15.52 3.69
CA ALA A 234 2.22 15.88 4.11
C ALA A 234 1.72 15.04 5.30
N GLN A 235 2.05 13.73 5.33
CA GLN A 235 1.47 12.77 6.28
C GLN A 235 2.15 12.77 7.65
N ARG A 236 3.44 13.04 7.72
CA ARG A 236 4.25 13.05 8.96
C ARG A 236 3.64 13.92 10.06
N SER A 237 3.86 13.55 11.32
CA SER A 237 3.48 14.39 12.46
C SER A 237 4.27 15.72 12.50
N ASP A 238 5.56 15.70 12.06
CA ASP A 238 6.44 16.87 11.88
C ASP A 238 6.41 17.38 10.42
N ARG A 239 5.23 17.45 9.81
CA ARG A 239 5.02 17.82 8.40
C ARG A 239 5.61 19.16 8.03
N ASP A 240 6.09 19.27 6.78
CA ASP A 240 6.63 20.48 6.20
C ASP A 240 6.01 20.78 4.84
N TYR A 241 5.08 21.69 4.81
CA TYR A 241 4.36 22.06 3.59
C TYR A 241 5.22 22.76 2.53
N SER A 242 6.39 23.32 2.92
CA SER A 242 7.34 23.84 1.95
C SER A 242 7.95 22.72 1.11
N LYS A 243 8.23 21.57 1.73
CA LYS A 243 8.69 20.35 1.05
C LYS A 243 7.57 19.72 0.22
N VAL A 244 6.32 19.71 0.72
CA VAL A 244 5.18 19.26 -0.08
C VAL A 244 5.09 20.07 -1.36
N LEU A 245 5.19 21.41 -1.30
CA LEU A 245 5.21 22.28 -2.48
C LEU A 245 6.39 21.99 -3.39
N GLN A 246 7.59 21.84 -2.85
CA GLN A 246 8.80 21.52 -3.59
C GLN A 246 8.62 20.25 -4.44
N TYR A 247 8.24 19.15 -3.80
CA TYR A 247 8.15 17.85 -4.45
C TYR A 247 6.93 17.74 -5.37
N SER A 248 5.78 18.32 -5.00
CA SER A 248 4.62 18.39 -5.90
C SER A 248 4.94 19.20 -7.16
N ASN A 249 5.63 20.32 -7.04
CA ASN A 249 6.06 21.10 -8.21
C ASN A 249 7.06 20.32 -9.08
N ALA A 250 7.96 19.54 -8.46
CA ALA A 250 8.90 18.69 -9.21
C ALA A 250 8.18 17.60 -10.01
N VAL A 251 7.04 17.07 -9.54
CA VAL A 251 6.18 16.18 -10.34
C VAL A 251 5.51 16.94 -11.48
N ILE A 252 4.84 18.05 -11.16
CA ILE A 252 3.96 18.78 -12.10
C ILE A 252 4.76 19.40 -13.26
N SER A 253 5.94 19.95 -12.97
CA SER A 253 6.82 20.59 -13.95
C SER A 253 7.97 19.70 -14.41
N GLY A 254 7.99 18.44 -14.00
CA GLY A 254 9.05 17.49 -14.34
C GLY A 254 9.02 17.05 -15.81
N ALA A 255 10.15 16.51 -16.28
CA ALA A 255 10.33 16.08 -17.67
C ALA A 255 9.39 14.94 -18.11
N ALA A 256 8.76 14.23 -17.16
CA ALA A 256 7.81 13.16 -17.46
C ALA A 256 6.50 13.65 -18.07
N GLY A 257 6.15 14.95 -17.91
CA GLY A 257 5.03 15.59 -18.59
C GLY A 257 3.66 15.05 -18.18
N TYR A 258 3.48 14.72 -16.89
CA TYR A 258 2.19 14.24 -16.37
C TYR A 258 1.06 15.25 -16.62
N ALA A 259 -0.11 14.76 -17.03
CA ALA A 259 -1.28 15.59 -17.32
C ALA A 259 -2.57 14.88 -16.86
N LEU A 260 -3.54 15.66 -16.35
CA LEU A 260 -4.87 15.13 -16.06
C LEU A 260 -5.53 14.64 -17.34
N LEU A 261 -6.16 13.48 -17.31
CA LEU A 261 -7.01 13.04 -18.41
C LEU A 261 -8.22 13.99 -18.54
N PRO A 262 -8.59 14.38 -19.77
CA PRO A 262 -9.72 15.27 -19.99
C PRO A 262 -11.06 14.69 -19.48
N ASN A 263 -11.25 13.38 -19.64
CA ASN A 263 -12.42 12.67 -19.18
C ASN A 263 -12.05 11.80 -17.97
N TYR A 264 -12.70 12.06 -16.84
CA TYR A 264 -12.44 11.32 -15.61
C TYR A 264 -12.72 9.81 -15.72
N ALA A 265 -13.77 9.44 -16.45
CA ALA A 265 -14.16 8.03 -16.57
C ALA A 265 -13.11 7.17 -17.30
N ASP A 266 -12.28 7.78 -18.16
CA ASP A 266 -11.22 7.07 -18.88
C ASP A 266 -10.14 6.52 -17.94
N LEU A 267 -10.01 7.05 -16.71
CA LEU A 267 -9.09 6.50 -15.71
C LEU A 267 -9.44 5.07 -15.30
N PHE A 268 -10.72 4.68 -15.40
CA PHE A 268 -11.25 3.45 -14.83
C PHE A 268 -12.04 2.61 -15.84
N ASP A 269 -11.84 2.82 -17.14
CA ASP A 269 -12.62 2.16 -18.20
C ASP A 269 -12.01 0.86 -18.73
N GLY A 270 -10.87 0.44 -18.18
CA GLY A 270 -10.20 -0.80 -18.58
C GLY A 270 -9.46 -0.73 -19.92
N VAL A 271 -9.40 0.45 -20.55
CA VAL A 271 -8.78 0.66 -21.86
C VAL A 271 -7.63 1.66 -21.81
N HIS A 272 -7.80 2.75 -21.05
CA HIS A 272 -6.83 3.85 -20.99
C HIS A 272 -5.82 3.69 -19.84
N TYR A 273 -5.28 2.49 -19.66
CA TYR A 273 -4.18 2.26 -18.74
C TYR A 273 -2.88 2.93 -19.18
N LEU A 274 -1.92 3.05 -18.26
CA LEU A 274 -0.59 3.62 -18.52
C LEU A 274 -0.65 5.03 -19.12
N ASN A 275 -1.68 5.78 -18.75
CA ASN A 275 -2.01 7.10 -19.27
C ASN A 275 -1.12 8.21 -18.68
N ASP A 276 -1.29 9.44 -19.15
CA ASP A 276 -0.46 10.57 -18.74
C ASP A 276 -0.75 11.04 -17.30
N GLU A 277 -1.90 10.71 -16.70
CA GLU A 277 -2.19 11.01 -15.31
C GLU A 277 -1.55 10.02 -14.33
N SER A 278 -1.30 8.78 -14.78
CA SER A 278 -0.62 7.76 -14.00
C SER A 278 0.84 8.16 -13.73
N ILE A 279 1.26 8.09 -12.48
CA ILE A 279 2.66 8.25 -12.07
C ILE A 279 3.28 6.89 -11.81
N LEU A 280 2.56 6.02 -11.12
CA LEU A 280 2.93 4.63 -10.89
C LEU A 280 1.66 3.82 -10.69
N GLU A 281 1.55 2.69 -11.41
CA GLU A 281 0.42 1.78 -11.29
C GLU A 281 0.86 0.31 -11.23
N ILE A 282 0.00 -0.54 -10.69
CA ILE A 282 0.15 -1.99 -10.77
C ILE A 282 -0.52 -2.44 -12.06
N SER A 283 0.27 -2.99 -12.98
CA SER A 283 -0.22 -3.54 -14.23
C SER A 283 -0.57 -5.02 -14.05
N TYR A 284 -1.84 -5.32 -13.83
CA TYR A 284 -2.31 -6.70 -13.80
C TYR A 284 -2.50 -7.24 -15.21
N LEU A 285 -2.13 -8.50 -15.42
CA LEU A 285 -2.14 -9.09 -16.76
C LEU A 285 -3.44 -9.80 -17.10
N GLY A 286 -4.27 -10.10 -16.11
CA GLY A 286 -5.46 -10.92 -16.32
C GLY A 286 -5.18 -12.38 -16.70
N GLY A 287 -6.24 -13.19 -16.83
CA GLY A 287 -6.16 -14.56 -17.34
C GLY A 287 -5.43 -15.59 -16.48
N ASN A 288 -4.78 -15.18 -15.39
CA ASN A 288 -4.09 -16.06 -14.45
C ASN A 288 -4.14 -15.45 -13.04
N TRP A 289 -4.65 -16.21 -12.07
CA TRP A 289 -4.76 -15.83 -10.66
C TRP A 289 -3.50 -15.15 -10.08
N ASP A 290 -2.33 -15.65 -10.39
CA ASP A 290 -1.06 -15.16 -9.81
C ASP A 290 -0.67 -13.73 -10.25
N VAL A 291 -1.26 -13.23 -11.33
CA VAL A 291 -0.93 -11.92 -11.93
C VAL A 291 -2.16 -11.07 -12.23
N SER A 292 -3.31 -11.51 -11.76
CA SER A 292 -4.61 -10.84 -11.96
C SER A 292 -4.99 -9.97 -10.77
N ASN A 293 -5.84 -8.99 -11.02
CA ASN A 293 -6.57 -8.25 -10.01
C ASN A 293 -7.86 -8.98 -9.64
N TRP A 294 -7.80 -9.89 -8.70
CA TRP A 294 -8.98 -10.62 -8.25
C TRP A 294 -9.83 -9.83 -7.23
N ALA A 295 -9.33 -8.68 -6.74
CA ALA A 295 -10.09 -7.82 -5.82
C ALA A 295 -11.38 -7.27 -6.45
N VAL A 296 -11.44 -7.16 -7.77
CA VAL A 296 -12.66 -6.78 -8.51
C VAL A 296 -13.85 -7.65 -8.09
N GLN A 297 -13.65 -8.96 -7.90
CA GLN A 297 -14.68 -9.90 -7.45
C GLN A 297 -15.22 -9.59 -6.03
N LEU A 298 -14.44 -8.88 -5.23
CA LEU A 298 -14.80 -8.56 -3.84
C LEU A 298 -15.61 -7.26 -3.72
N PHE A 299 -15.64 -6.44 -4.77
CA PHE A 299 -16.21 -5.10 -4.75
C PHE A 299 -17.44 -4.93 -5.64
N LEU A 300 -17.62 -5.78 -6.65
CA LEU A 300 -18.73 -5.69 -7.57
C LEU A 300 -19.97 -6.46 -7.10
N ALA A 301 -21.08 -6.23 -7.80
CA ALA A 301 -22.34 -6.95 -7.60
C ALA A 301 -22.14 -8.46 -7.78
N PRO A 302 -22.94 -9.32 -7.11
CA PRO A 302 -22.79 -10.76 -7.17
C PRO A 302 -22.89 -11.37 -8.56
N GLU A 303 -23.53 -10.70 -9.50
CA GLU A 303 -23.65 -11.10 -10.90
C GLU A 303 -22.31 -10.98 -11.65
N ASP A 304 -21.50 -9.98 -11.26
CA ASP A 304 -20.17 -9.72 -11.82
C ASP A 304 -19.04 -9.98 -10.81
N GLY A 305 -19.36 -9.99 -9.52
CA GLY A 305 -18.45 -10.18 -8.42
C GLY A 305 -18.93 -11.26 -7.45
N TRP A 306 -18.44 -11.20 -6.21
CA TRP A 306 -18.76 -12.24 -5.22
C TRP A 306 -19.11 -11.68 -3.84
N GLN A 307 -18.43 -10.62 -3.41
CA GLN A 307 -18.58 -10.07 -2.06
C GLN A 307 -18.80 -8.55 -2.11
N LYS A 308 -19.50 -8.02 -1.13
CA LYS A 308 -19.73 -6.58 -0.99
C LYS A 308 -18.85 -5.99 0.13
N TYR A 309 -17.53 -6.15 0.01
CA TYR A 309 -16.61 -5.72 1.07
C TYR A 309 -16.28 -4.23 1.05
N CYS A 310 -16.69 -3.49 0.04
CA CYS A 310 -16.48 -2.04 -0.06
C CYS A 310 -17.72 -1.38 -0.69
N VAL A 311 -18.82 -1.37 0.05
CA VAL A 311 -20.09 -0.78 -0.39
C VAL A 311 -20.04 0.73 -0.14
N PRO A 312 -20.33 1.59 -1.15
CA PRO A 312 -20.41 3.03 -0.95
C PRO A 312 -21.37 3.41 0.15
N SER A 313 -20.96 4.28 1.07
CA SER A 313 -21.82 4.80 2.12
C SER A 313 -22.88 5.74 1.56
N LYS A 314 -24.02 5.88 2.27
CA LYS A 314 -25.02 6.91 1.93
C LYS A 314 -24.45 8.31 2.04
N ASP A 315 -23.51 8.53 2.94
CA ASP A 315 -22.85 9.82 3.13
C ASP A 315 -21.95 10.18 1.93
N LEU A 316 -21.19 9.24 1.37
CA LEU A 316 -20.42 9.47 0.15
C LEU A 316 -21.33 9.76 -1.05
N VAL A 317 -22.41 9.01 -1.22
CA VAL A 317 -23.38 9.25 -2.31
C VAL A 317 -23.99 10.62 -2.17
N ALA A 318 -24.41 11.00 -0.95
CA ALA A 318 -24.97 12.32 -0.67
C ALA A 318 -23.95 13.46 -0.91
N ALA A 319 -22.65 13.21 -0.67
CA ALA A 319 -21.60 14.19 -0.96
C ALA A 319 -21.45 14.46 -2.46
N TYR A 320 -21.51 13.42 -3.30
CA TYR A 320 -21.57 13.61 -4.76
C TYR A 320 -22.82 14.37 -5.20
N ASP A 321 -23.98 14.03 -4.64
CA ASP A 321 -25.26 14.67 -4.99
C ASP A 321 -25.29 16.14 -4.58
N ALA A 322 -24.75 16.49 -3.43
CA ALA A 322 -24.67 17.87 -2.93
C ALA A 322 -23.81 18.78 -3.84
N GLU A 323 -22.75 18.21 -4.44
CA GLU A 323 -21.91 18.94 -5.40
C GLU A 323 -22.46 18.87 -6.84
N ASN A 324 -23.51 18.08 -7.12
CA ASN A 324 -23.99 17.72 -8.46
C ASN A 324 -22.89 17.05 -9.31
N ASP A 325 -22.01 16.28 -8.68
CA ASP A 325 -20.88 15.62 -9.32
C ASP A 325 -21.28 14.27 -9.92
N ASN A 326 -22.08 14.30 -10.96
CA ASN A 326 -22.54 13.09 -11.64
C ASN A 326 -21.39 12.40 -12.40
N VAL A 327 -20.42 13.15 -12.92
CA VAL A 327 -19.28 12.60 -13.69
C VAL A 327 -18.49 11.60 -12.86
N ARG A 328 -18.06 12.00 -11.65
CA ARG A 328 -17.30 11.12 -10.78
C ARG A 328 -18.17 10.08 -10.10
N LYS A 329 -19.39 10.44 -9.72
CA LYS A 329 -20.34 9.50 -9.12
C LYS A 329 -20.58 8.29 -10.02
N GLU A 330 -20.90 8.51 -11.30
CA GLU A 330 -21.19 7.45 -12.27
C GLU A 330 -19.96 6.62 -12.63
N ALA A 331 -18.76 7.23 -12.64
CA ALA A 331 -17.52 6.51 -12.87
C ALA A 331 -17.09 5.64 -11.67
N ASN A 332 -17.43 6.07 -10.45
CA ASN A 332 -16.96 5.45 -9.21
C ASN A 332 -17.97 4.50 -8.57
N ILE A 333 -19.26 4.65 -8.88
CA ILE A 333 -20.35 3.92 -8.22
C ILE A 333 -21.33 3.43 -9.28
N VAL A 334 -21.62 2.14 -9.28
CA VAL A 334 -22.73 1.55 -10.04
C VAL A 334 -23.86 1.18 -9.09
N PHE A 335 -25.09 1.47 -9.49
CA PHE A 335 -26.32 1.06 -8.78
C PHE A 335 -26.96 -0.10 -9.51
N TRP A 336 -27.09 -1.23 -8.82
CA TRP A 336 -27.74 -2.42 -9.35
C TRP A 336 -29.10 -2.64 -8.73
N ASP A 337 -30.08 -2.95 -9.54
CA ASP A 337 -31.42 -3.38 -9.16
C ASP A 337 -31.61 -4.90 -9.35
N ASN A 338 -32.79 -5.39 -9.10
CA ASN A 338 -33.16 -6.81 -9.24
C ASN A 338 -32.29 -7.77 -8.40
N ILE A 339 -31.72 -7.27 -7.30
CA ILE A 339 -30.91 -8.05 -6.36
C ILE A 339 -31.85 -8.73 -5.37
N ASP A 340 -31.71 -10.04 -5.18
CA ASP A 340 -32.60 -10.88 -4.36
C ASP A 340 -32.07 -11.18 -2.95
N TRP A 341 -30.95 -10.54 -2.57
CA TRP A 341 -30.41 -10.61 -1.23
C TRP A 341 -30.49 -9.28 -0.50
N ALA A 342 -30.52 -9.33 0.83
CA ALA A 342 -30.63 -8.13 1.66
C ALA A 342 -29.27 -7.42 1.88
N ASP A 343 -29.34 -6.12 1.92
CA ASP A 343 -28.24 -5.24 2.41
C ASP A 343 -28.77 -4.35 3.52
N GLU A 344 -28.12 -4.33 4.65
CA GLU A 344 -28.58 -3.69 5.88
C GLU A 344 -28.74 -2.16 5.79
N ASN A 345 -28.08 -1.51 4.84
CA ASN A 345 -28.15 -0.06 4.66
C ASN A 345 -29.05 0.35 3.49
N TRP A 346 -28.92 -0.32 2.33
CA TRP A 346 -29.58 0.07 1.09
C TRP A 346 -30.85 -0.70 0.79
N ASN A 347 -30.88 -1.99 1.11
CA ASN A 347 -32.03 -2.87 0.80
C ASN A 347 -32.22 -3.94 1.88
N PRO A 348 -32.68 -3.57 3.08
CA PRO A 348 -32.71 -4.50 4.21
C PRO A 348 -33.64 -5.69 4.07
N CYS A 349 -34.68 -5.58 3.23
CA CYS A 349 -35.65 -6.65 3.01
C CYS A 349 -35.42 -7.45 1.73
N GLY A 350 -34.36 -7.16 0.94
CA GLY A 350 -34.10 -7.84 -0.33
C GLY A 350 -35.16 -7.58 -1.40
N ASP A 351 -35.72 -6.35 -1.41
CA ASP A 351 -36.71 -5.94 -2.41
C ASP A 351 -36.02 -5.69 -3.75
N LYS A 352 -36.37 -6.49 -4.75
CA LYS A 352 -35.80 -6.42 -6.10
C LYS A 352 -36.04 -5.08 -6.82
N SER A 353 -36.97 -4.27 -6.36
CA SER A 353 -37.19 -2.92 -6.90
C SER A 353 -36.25 -1.86 -6.34
N MET A 354 -35.50 -2.17 -5.27
CA MET A 354 -34.50 -1.28 -4.68
C MET A 354 -33.12 -1.53 -5.28
N THR A 355 -32.33 -0.46 -5.34
CA THR A 355 -30.95 -0.52 -5.84
C THR A 355 -29.94 -0.58 -4.71
N ILE A 356 -28.81 -1.25 -4.97
CA ILE A 356 -27.66 -1.27 -4.07
C ILE A 356 -26.44 -0.73 -4.85
N PRO A 357 -25.68 0.22 -4.28
CA PRO A 357 -24.46 0.72 -4.91
C PRO A 357 -23.29 -0.22 -4.70
N PHE A 358 -22.36 -0.22 -5.67
CA PHE A 358 -21.08 -0.93 -5.59
C PHE A 358 -19.95 -0.02 -6.02
N ASN A 359 -18.76 -0.25 -5.47
CA ASN A 359 -17.52 0.37 -5.94
C ASN A 359 -17.28 -0.06 -7.40
N TYR A 360 -17.10 0.92 -8.30
CA TYR A 360 -17.02 0.70 -9.73
C TYR A 360 -15.73 1.23 -10.36
N LYS A 361 -14.71 1.53 -9.55
CA LYS A 361 -13.40 1.91 -10.07
C LYS A 361 -12.61 0.74 -10.65
N GLN A 362 -12.85 -0.47 -10.14
CA GLN A 362 -12.41 -1.72 -10.76
C GLN A 362 -13.65 -2.44 -11.25
N LYS A 363 -13.86 -2.54 -12.54
CA LYS A 363 -15.17 -2.92 -13.12
C LYS A 363 -15.15 -3.96 -14.22
N HIS A 364 -13.98 -4.48 -14.58
CA HIS A 364 -13.87 -5.45 -15.66
C HIS A 364 -13.51 -6.84 -15.10
N PRO A 365 -14.46 -7.55 -14.47
CA PRO A 365 -14.20 -8.89 -13.98
C PRO A 365 -14.01 -9.84 -15.16
N ASP A 366 -13.04 -10.73 -15.03
CA ASP A 366 -12.93 -11.95 -15.83
C ASP A 366 -12.87 -13.12 -14.86
N GLY A 367 -14.00 -13.36 -14.17
CA GLY A 367 -14.02 -14.18 -12.99
C GLY A 367 -13.00 -13.65 -11.98
N TRP A 368 -12.09 -14.48 -11.51
CA TRP A 368 -11.00 -14.08 -10.59
C TRP A 368 -9.73 -13.63 -11.33
N ASN A 369 -9.79 -13.28 -12.61
CA ASN A 369 -8.63 -13.07 -13.48
C ASN A 369 -8.64 -11.71 -14.17
N SER A 370 -9.23 -10.69 -13.54
CA SER A 370 -9.28 -9.34 -14.11
C SER A 370 -7.90 -8.76 -14.40
N GLY A 371 -7.77 -8.07 -15.52
CA GLY A 371 -6.61 -7.28 -15.89
C GLY A 371 -6.71 -5.80 -15.49
N ASP A 372 -7.69 -5.41 -14.66
CA ASP A 372 -7.83 -4.02 -14.23
C ASP A 372 -6.62 -3.56 -13.43
N HIS A 373 -6.00 -2.47 -13.90
CA HIS A 373 -4.85 -1.84 -13.24
C HIS A 373 -5.27 -1.10 -11.97
N PHE A 374 -4.33 -0.85 -11.09
CA PHE A 374 -4.53 -0.06 -9.88
C PHE A 374 -3.49 1.07 -9.78
N TYR A 375 -3.96 2.31 -9.62
CA TYR A 375 -3.08 3.46 -9.44
C TYR A 375 -2.50 3.51 -8.02
N LEU A 376 -1.18 3.37 -7.89
CA LEU A 376 -0.48 3.62 -6.64
C LEU A 376 -0.22 5.11 -6.40
N LEU A 377 0.09 5.83 -7.48
CA LEU A 377 0.36 7.27 -7.49
C LEU A 377 -0.21 7.88 -8.78
N ARG A 378 -1.03 8.91 -8.68
CA ARG A 378 -1.54 9.66 -9.83
C ARG A 378 -1.54 11.17 -9.60
N LEU A 379 -1.53 11.92 -10.69
CA LEU A 379 -1.32 13.36 -10.69
C LEU A 379 -2.37 14.14 -9.87
N ALA A 380 -3.64 13.74 -9.91
CA ALA A 380 -4.68 14.46 -9.17
C ALA A 380 -4.44 14.47 -7.66
N ASP A 381 -3.95 13.35 -7.07
CA ASP A 381 -3.56 13.31 -5.65
C ASP A 381 -2.47 14.34 -5.35
N ILE A 382 -1.45 14.43 -6.21
CA ILE A 382 -0.33 15.36 -6.03
C ILE A 382 -0.76 16.82 -6.21
N LEU A 383 -1.66 17.10 -7.15
CA LEU A 383 -2.26 18.44 -7.31
C LEU A 383 -3.03 18.84 -6.06
N LEU A 384 -3.83 17.94 -5.50
CA LEU A 384 -4.63 18.25 -4.30
C LEU A 384 -3.76 18.36 -3.03
N LEU A 385 -2.64 17.63 -2.93
CA LEU A 385 -1.63 17.86 -1.89
C LEU A 385 -0.91 19.20 -2.07
N LYS A 386 -0.63 19.61 -3.31
CA LYS A 386 -0.12 20.97 -3.58
C LYS A 386 -1.11 22.04 -3.14
N ALA A 387 -2.40 21.88 -3.44
CA ALA A 387 -3.43 22.81 -3.01
C ALA A 387 -3.51 22.91 -1.47
N GLU A 388 -3.39 21.76 -0.77
CA GLU A 388 -3.31 21.72 0.69
C GLU A 388 -2.10 22.54 1.19
N ALA A 389 -0.93 22.33 0.61
CA ALA A 389 0.28 23.04 1.01
C ALA A 389 0.23 24.54 0.68
N GLN A 390 -0.39 24.94 -0.42
CA GLN A 390 -0.65 26.32 -0.77
C GLN A 390 -1.57 26.99 0.26
N ASN A 391 -2.66 26.31 0.62
CA ASN A 391 -3.58 26.78 1.67
C ASN A 391 -2.85 26.93 3.01
N GLU A 392 -2.06 25.94 3.41
CA GLU A 392 -1.30 25.99 4.67
C GLU A 392 -0.26 27.11 4.70
N SER A 393 0.29 27.48 3.54
CA SER A 393 1.21 28.61 3.37
C SER A 393 0.52 29.98 3.23
N GLY A 394 -0.83 30.01 3.21
CA GLY A 394 -1.62 31.24 3.09
C GLY A 394 -1.90 31.69 1.64
N ASP A 395 -1.49 30.91 0.64
CA ASP A 395 -1.79 31.16 -0.78
C ASP A 395 -3.17 30.60 -1.16
N LEU A 396 -4.23 31.26 -0.68
CA LEU A 396 -5.61 30.84 -0.93
C LEU A 396 -5.96 30.87 -2.43
N ALA A 397 -5.46 31.85 -3.16
CA ALA A 397 -5.72 31.97 -4.60
C ALA A 397 -5.07 30.84 -5.39
N GLY A 398 -3.81 30.53 -5.08
CA GLY A 398 -3.11 29.39 -5.66
C GLY A 398 -3.76 28.04 -5.32
N ALA A 399 -4.19 27.87 -4.06
CA ALA A 399 -4.92 26.68 -3.64
C ALA A 399 -6.22 26.50 -4.42
N ALA A 400 -7.04 27.57 -4.54
CA ALA A 400 -8.27 27.55 -5.33
C ALA A 400 -7.99 27.24 -6.81
N ALA A 401 -6.99 27.86 -7.41
CA ALA A 401 -6.62 27.61 -8.80
C ALA A 401 -6.22 26.12 -9.02
N THR A 402 -5.45 25.55 -8.09
CA THR A 402 -5.02 24.15 -8.18
C THR A 402 -6.18 23.18 -7.99
N VAL A 403 -7.09 23.40 -7.03
CA VAL A 403 -8.32 22.60 -6.86
C VAL A 403 -9.17 22.67 -8.13
N ASN A 404 -9.31 23.85 -8.70
CA ASN A 404 -10.16 24.07 -9.88
C ASN A 404 -9.64 23.37 -11.13
N LEU A 405 -8.34 23.03 -11.22
CA LEU A 405 -7.84 22.16 -12.29
C LEU A 405 -8.46 20.77 -12.24
N VAL A 406 -8.62 20.21 -11.03
CA VAL A 406 -9.23 18.89 -10.84
C VAL A 406 -10.74 18.98 -11.05
N ARG A 407 -11.41 19.99 -10.48
CA ARG A 407 -12.85 20.17 -10.60
C ARG A 407 -13.34 20.39 -12.02
N SER A 408 -12.57 21.11 -12.83
CA SER A 408 -12.99 21.52 -14.19
C SER A 408 -13.25 20.32 -15.11
N ARG A 409 -12.52 19.21 -14.99
CA ARG A 409 -12.75 18.00 -15.80
C ARG A 409 -14.05 17.26 -15.47
N SER A 410 -14.57 17.49 -14.24
CA SER A 410 -15.88 16.98 -13.81
C SER A 410 -17.00 18.00 -14.04
N HIS A 411 -16.71 19.08 -14.78
CA HIS A 411 -17.65 20.16 -15.13
C HIS A 411 -18.26 20.87 -13.91
N LEU A 412 -17.57 20.84 -12.76
CA LEU A 412 -18.04 21.47 -11.54
C LEU A 412 -17.70 22.95 -11.51
N PRO A 413 -18.55 23.77 -10.87
CA PRO A 413 -18.26 25.18 -10.65
C PRO A 413 -16.93 25.38 -9.90
N ALA A 414 -16.19 26.42 -10.27
CA ALA A 414 -14.97 26.79 -9.59
C ALA A 414 -15.23 27.16 -8.13
N VAL A 415 -14.37 26.67 -7.24
CA VAL A 415 -14.39 27.05 -5.82
C VAL A 415 -13.53 28.29 -5.59
N VAL A 416 -13.98 29.11 -4.65
CA VAL A 416 -13.24 30.18 -4.01
C VAL A 416 -13.42 30.04 -2.51
N ALA A 417 -12.50 30.55 -1.71
CA ALA A 417 -12.64 30.55 -0.26
C ALA A 417 -12.21 31.89 0.33
N ALA A 418 -12.93 32.34 1.32
CA ALA A 418 -12.65 33.58 2.04
C ALA A 418 -11.64 33.38 3.19
N SER A 419 -11.38 32.13 3.57
CA SER A 419 -10.48 31.80 4.67
C SER A 419 -9.73 30.49 4.43
N LYS A 420 -8.60 30.34 5.15
CA LYS A 420 -7.82 29.11 5.18
C LYS A 420 -8.64 27.89 5.63
N ALA A 421 -9.52 28.07 6.63
CA ALA A 421 -10.37 26.99 7.14
C ALA A 421 -11.37 26.54 6.07
N GLU A 422 -12.06 27.47 5.42
CA GLU A 422 -13.00 27.17 4.33
C GLU A 422 -12.29 26.47 3.15
N MET A 423 -11.10 26.93 2.76
CA MET A 423 -10.33 26.30 1.69
C MET A 423 -9.91 24.89 2.08
N LYS A 424 -9.50 24.66 3.33
CA LYS A 424 -9.17 23.31 3.85
C LYS A 424 -10.34 22.36 3.69
N ASP A 425 -11.55 22.78 4.06
CA ASP A 425 -12.75 21.95 3.94
C ASP A 425 -13.07 21.63 2.47
N LYS A 426 -12.91 22.61 1.56
CA LYS A 426 -13.10 22.41 0.11
C LYS A 426 -12.06 21.46 -0.47
N ILE A 427 -10.80 21.56 -0.07
CA ILE A 427 -9.74 20.64 -0.51
C ILE A 427 -10.03 19.21 0.00
N LEU A 428 -10.42 19.08 1.26
CA LEU A 428 -10.72 17.77 1.86
C LEU A 428 -11.93 17.10 1.19
N LEU A 429 -12.96 17.88 0.83
CA LEU A 429 -14.11 17.40 0.05
C LEU A 429 -13.68 17.00 -1.37
N GLU A 430 -12.91 17.85 -2.05
CA GLU A 430 -12.43 17.55 -3.41
C GLU A 430 -11.59 16.27 -3.43
N ARG A 431 -10.68 16.08 -2.46
CA ARG A 431 -9.92 14.85 -2.30
C ARG A 431 -10.82 13.64 -2.09
N ARG A 432 -11.88 13.79 -1.26
CA ARG A 432 -12.84 12.72 -1.02
C ARG A 432 -13.53 12.26 -2.29
N LEU A 433 -14.06 13.19 -3.09
CA LEU A 433 -14.81 12.88 -4.32
C LEU A 433 -13.90 12.37 -5.43
N GLU A 434 -12.70 12.94 -5.54
CA GLU A 434 -11.72 12.58 -6.56
C GLU A 434 -11.09 11.21 -6.29
N LEU A 435 -10.72 10.93 -5.04
CA LEU A 435 -9.90 9.79 -4.65
C LEU A 435 -10.68 8.68 -3.92
N ALA A 436 -12.02 8.73 -3.92
CA ALA A 436 -12.84 7.67 -3.33
C ALA A 436 -12.43 6.30 -3.88
N PHE A 437 -12.30 5.31 -3.01
CA PHE A 437 -11.87 3.93 -3.30
C PHE A 437 -10.42 3.79 -3.81
N GLU A 438 -9.55 4.76 -3.47
CA GLU A 438 -8.11 4.73 -3.74
C GLU A 438 -7.26 4.74 -2.47
N ALA A 439 -7.81 4.26 -1.37
CA ALA A 439 -7.13 4.10 -0.08
C ALA A 439 -6.60 5.41 0.54
N GLN A 440 -7.22 6.58 0.24
CA GLN A 440 -6.70 7.87 0.72
C GLN A 440 -7.51 8.47 1.86
N ARG A 441 -8.82 8.18 1.98
CA ARG A 441 -9.74 8.92 2.84
C ARG A 441 -9.36 8.90 4.31
N TRP A 442 -8.99 7.74 4.86
CA TRP A 442 -8.58 7.63 6.26
C TRP A 442 -7.37 8.50 6.59
N ASP A 443 -6.37 8.45 5.73
CA ASP A 443 -5.13 9.22 5.88
C ASP A 443 -5.39 10.72 5.73
N ASP A 444 -6.27 11.13 4.82
CA ASP A 444 -6.69 12.53 4.63
C ASP A 444 -7.39 13.08 5.88
N LEU A 445 -8.32 12.32 6.45
CA LEU A 445 -9.02 12.71 7.68
C LEU A 445 -8.07 12.79 8.88
N ALA A 446 -7.16 11.82 9.01
CA ALA A 446 -6.17 11.80 10.09
C ALA A 446 -5.22 12.99 9.97
N ARG A 447 -4.71 13.28 8.76
CA ARG A 447 -3.83 14.41 8.46
C ARG A 447 -4.53 15.75 8.70
N ALA A 448 -5.80 15.87 8.34
CA ALA A 448 -6.60 17.07 8.58
C ALA A 448 -6.96 17.26 10.05
N GLY A 449 -6.77 16.24 10.91
CA GLY A 449 -7.20 16.27 12.31
C GLY A 449 -8.72 16.13 12.52
N ASN A 450 -9.45 15.72 11.48
CA ASN A 450 -10.91 15.65 11.48
C ASN A 450 -11.45 14.22 11.69
N LEU A 451 -10.59 13.19 11.67
CA LEU A 451 -11.01 11.79 11.66
C LEU A 451 -11.96 11.43 12.80
N VAL A 452 -11.57 11.74 14.04
CA VAL A 452 -12.39 11.40 15.21
C VAL A 452 -13.76 12.10 15.17
N SER A 453 -13.79 13.37 14.77
CA SER A 453 -15.04 14.13 14.69
C SER A 453 -15.92 13.65 13.52
N VAL A 454 -15.36 13.38 12.36
CA VAL A 454 -16.10 12.89 11.20
C VAL A 454 -16.73 11.53 11.52
N MET A 455 -15.95 10.57 11.99
CA MET A 455 -16.46 9.24 12.28
C MET A 455 -17.50 9.20 13.40
N ASN A 456 -17.34 10.00 14.45
CA ASN A 456 -18.31 10.03 15.54
C ASN A 456 -19.58 10.83 15.21
N ASN A 457 -19.56 11.69 14.19
CA ASN A 457 -20.73 12.42 13.68
C ASN A 457 -21.33 11.78 12.42
N LEU A 458 -20.77 10.66 11.95
CA LEU A 458 -21.33 9.92 10.83
C LEU A 458 -22.66 9.29 11.25
N HIS A 459 -23.76 9.76 10.64
CA HIS A 459 -25.12 9.33 10.96
C HIS A 459 -25.53 8.14 10.07
N GLU A 460 -24.80 7.05 10.16
CA GLU A 460 -25.21 5.82 9.51
C GLU A 460 -26.21 5.03 10.33
N VAL A 461 -27.14 4.42 9.64
CA VAL A 461 -28.13 3.52 10.22
C VAL A 461 -28.19 2.24 9.43
N LYS A 462 -28.37 1.14 10.12
CA LYS A 462 -28.69 -0.14 9.52
C LYS A 462 -30.09 -0.58 9.92
N TYR A 463 -30.62 -1.51 9.16
CA TYR A 463 -31.92 -2.09 9.39
C TYR A 463 -31.82 -3.60 9.40
N THR A 464 -32.76 -4.24 10.06
CA THR A 464 -33.03 -5.67 9.91
C THR A 464 -34.41 -5.87 9.30
N CYS A 465 -34.61 -6.97 8.62
CA CYS A 465 -35.90 -7.33 8.07
C CYS A 465 -36.33 -8.70 8.67
N GLY A 466 -37.45 -8.72 9.37
CA GLY A 466 -38.07 -9.94 9.88
C GLY A 466 -39.48 -10.12 9.29
N ASP A 467 -39.78 -11.27 8.70
CA ASP A 467 -41.06 -11.57 8.05
C ASP A 467 -41.51 -10.51 7.03
N GLY A 468 -40.55 -9.93 6.29
CA GLY A 468 -40.82 -8.86 5.33
C GLY A 468 -41.08 -7.47 5.98
N VAL A 469 -40.94 -7.36 7.30
CA VAL A 469 -41.13 -6.11 8.04
C VAL A 469 -39.80 -5.48 8.39
N LEU A 470 -39.61 -4.23 7.97
CA LEU A 470 -38.42 -3.43 8.27
C LEU A 470 -38.40 -3.04 9.75
N SER A 471 -37.27 -3.20 10.41
CA SER A 471 -37.05 -2.70 11.79
C SER A 471 -37.04 -1.17 11.82
N ASN A 472 -37.11 -0.59 13.04
CA ASN A 472 -36.65 0.78 13.23
C ASN A 472 -35.17 0.91 12.87
N PRO A 473 -34.71 2.12 12.44
CA PRO A 473 -33.31 2.36 12.15
C PRO A 473 -32.45 2.11 13.41
N ILE A 474 -31.38 1.37 13.23
CA ILE A 474 -30.40 1.07 14.27
C ILE A 474 -29.18 1.94 13.98
N ALA A 475 -28.91 2.93 14.83
CA ALA A 475 -27.76 3.80 14.67
C ALA A 475 -26.45 3.03 14.82
N ILE A 476 -25.52 3.26 13.93
CA ILE A 476 -24.15 2.76 14.00
C ILE A 476 -23.34 3.76 14.83
N SER A 477 -22.54 3.26 15.76
CA SER A 477 -21.61 4.06 16.55
C SER A 477 -20.20 3.52 16.38
N TYR A 478 -19.34 4.28 15.76
CA TYR A 478 -17.95 3.89 15.50
C TYR A 478 -17.05 4.01 16.73
N GLY A 479 -17.41 4.87 17.70
CA GLY A 479 -16.62 5.10 18.92
C GLY A 479 -15.16 5.44 18.56
N ALA A 480 -14.95 6.29 17.55
CA ALA A 480 -13.64 6.69 17.10
C ALA A 480 -12.90 7.46 18.19
N THR A 481 -11.62 7.14 18.37
CA THR A 481 -10.71 7.82 19.28
C THR A 481 -9.35 8.02 18.62
N THR A 482 -8.53 8.87 19.17
CA THR A 482 -7.14 9.06 18.67
C THR A 482 -6.33 7.78 18.69
N ASN A 483 -6.58 6.87 19.63
CA ASN A 483 -5.91 5.57 19.69
C ASN A 483 -6.29 4.63 18.54
N LYS A 484 -7.45 4.84 17.92
CA LYS A 484 -7.91 4.04 16.79
C LYS A 484 -7.45 4.59 15.43
N ILE A 485 -6.67 5.67 15.41
CA ILE A 485 -6.09 6.17 14.15
C ILE A 485 -5.11 5.15 13.56
N LEU A 486 -4.27 4.56 14.40
CA LEU A 486 -3.37 3.48 14.01
C LEU A 486 -4.00 2.11 14.27
N CYS A 487 -3.56 1.12 13.52
CA CYS A 487 -3.93 -0.27 13.74
C CYS A 487 -3.08 -0.92 14.84
N PRO A 488 -3.55 -2.02 15.46
CA PRO A 488 -2.76 -2.77 16.42
C PRO A 488 -1.57 -3.46 15.75
N ILE A 489 -0.47 -3.58 16.48
CA ILE A 489 0.60 -4.52 16.11
C ILE A 489 0.03 -5.93 16.26
N PRO A 490 0.19 -6.81 15.25
CA PRO A 490 -0.37 -8.15 15.28
C PRO A 490 0.15 -8.97 16.47
N GLN A 491 -0.71 -9.74 17.11
CA GLN A 491 -0.33 -10.54 18.28
C GLN A 491 0.79 -11.52 17.97
N GLN A 492 0.77 -12.13 16.78
CA GLN A 492 1.80 -13.07 16.36
C GLN A 492 3.20 -12.44 16.33
N GLU A 493 3.28 -11.15 15.97
CA GLU A 493 4.55 -10.40 15.95
C GLU A 493 5.03 -10.06 17.38
N LEU A 494 4.09 -9.69 18.26
CA LEU A 494 4.41 -9.45 19.67
C LEU A 494 4.90 -10.73 20.36
N ASP A 495 4.30 -11.86 20.03
CA ASP A 495 4.68 -13.18 20.58
C ASP A 495 6.05 -13.63 20.04
N ALA A 496 6.35 -13.31 18.77
CA ALA A 496 7.62 -13.67 18.13
C ALA A 496 8.79 -12.77 18.54
N ASN A 497 8.51 -11.51 18.90
CA ASN A 497 9.54 -10.52 19.25
C ASN A 497 9.18 -9.73 20.51
N ALA A 498 9.70 -10.17 21.65
CA ALA A 498 9.47 -9.55 22.95
C ALA A 498 9.94 -8.09 23.09
N LYS A 499 10.65 -7.53 22.08
CA LYS A 499 11.05 -6.11 22.04
C LYS A 499 9.98 -5.21 21.44
N LEU A 500 8.94 -5.79 20.83
CA LEU A 500 7.82 -5.03 20.31
C LEU A 500 6.89 -4.58 21.44
N THR A 501 6.29 -3.43 21.25
CA THR A 501 5.28 -2.86 22.13
C THR A 501 4.01 -2.58 21.34
N GLN A 502 2.86 -2.69 21.96
CA GLN A 502 1.57 -2.44 21.33
C GLN A 502 1.30 -0.93 21.18
N ASN A 503 0.44 -0.57 20.23
CA ASN A 503 -0.14 0.77 20.14
C ASN A 503 -1.12 1.03 21.29
N PRO A 504 -1.22 2.27 21.79
CA PRO A 504 -2.20 2.61 22.83
C PRO A 504 -3.62 2.26 22.41
N GLY A 505 -4.36 1.65 23.32
CA GLY A 505 -5.78 1.29 23.11
C GLY A 505 -6.03 -0.14 22.65
N TYR A 506 -4.96 -0.95 22.50
CA TYR A 506 -5.04 -2.37 22.11
C TYR A 506 -4.41 -3.30 23.13
#